data_1d34dd45f1e63d102544464265b7299c
#
_entry.id   1d34dd45f1e63d102544464265b7299c
#
_cell.length_a   1.000
_cell.length_b   1.000
_cell.length_c   1.000
_cell.angle_alpha   90.00
_cell.angle_beta   90.00
_cell.angle_gamma   90.00
#
_symmetry.space_group_name_H-M   'P 1'
#
loop_
_entity.id
_entity.type
_entity.pdbx_description
1 polymer ?
#
loop_
_entity_poly.entity_id
_entity_poly.type
_entity_poly.pdbx_seq_one_letter_code
_entity_poly.pdbx_strand_id
1 'polypeptide(L)'
;MFRILLVEDDPEISGVLERQLTAWNYQVGLIRDFRDVLGDFRTFQPHLVLLDIGLPYRNGYHWCEEIRKISKVPILFLSSASDNLNIIMAVNLGGDDFLAKPFDLNVLLAKVQALLRRAHDFGAPEPALEYRGAILDPAAAALLYGGRRLSLTKNECRILQTLLEQKGKIVSRETLMQRLWETDSYVDENALTVNVARLRRKLEGAGLEDFIATKKGMGYRIGE
;
A
#
# COMPACT_ATOMS: atom_id res chain seq x y z
N MET A 1 -13.41 6.19 9.79
CA MET A 1 -13.91 6.10 8.41
C MET A 1 -13.03 6.99 7.54
N PHE A 2 -12.41 6.46 6.48
CA PHE A 2 -11.58 7.27 5.59
C PHE A 2 -12.43 8.14 4.66
N ARG A 3 -11.96 9.37 4.39
CA ARG A 3 -12.56 10.32 3.48
C ARG A 3 -11.80 10.34 2.16
N ILE A 4 -12.51 10.14 1.05
CA ILE A 4 -11.95 10.16 -0.32
C ILE A 4 -12.56 11.33 -1.07
N LEU A 5 -11.71 12.24 -1.56
CA LEU A 5 -12.12 13.31 -2.44
C LEU A 5 -12.06 12.83 -3.89
N LEU A 6 -13.16 12.89 -4.60
CA LEU A 6 -13.25 12.52 -6.00
C LEU A 6 -13.29 13.79 -6.86
N VAL A 7 -12.29 13.95 -7.70
CA VAL A 7 -12.12 15.05 -8.65
C VAL A 7 -12.25 14.47 -10.06
N GLU A 8 -13.48 14.36 -10.52
CA GLU A 8 -13.90 13.75 -11.78
C GLU A 8 -15.07 14.55 -12.33
N ASP A 9 -14.97 15.04 -13.57
CA ASP A 9 -15.97 15.90 -14.20
C ASP A 9 -17.05 15.12 -14.97
N ASP A 10 -16.79 13.87 -15.32
CA ASP A 10 -17.78 12.99 -15.92
C ASP A 10 -18.81 12.54 -14.85
N PRO A 11 -20.11 12.91 -14.99
CA PRO A 11 -21.12 12.58 -14.00
C PRO A 11 -21.47 11.09 -13.94
N GLU A 12 -21.24 10.33 -15.02
CA GLU A 12 -21.50 8.88 -15.03
C GLU A 12 -20.38 8.17 -14.24
N ILE A 13 -19.14 8.53 -14.50
CA ILE A 13 -17.97 7.96 -13.81
C ILE A 13 -18.01 8.34 -12.33
N SER A 14 -18.19 9.63 -12.01
CA SER A 14 -18.25 10.10 -10.63
C SER A 14 -19.40 9.46 -9.85
N GLY A 15 -20.58 9.28 -10.45
CA GLY A 15 -21.71 8.61 -9.82
C GLY A 15 -21.49 7.12 -9.58
N VAL A 16 -20.79 6.41 -10.48
CA VAL A 16 -20.41 5.00 -10.27
C VAL A 16 -19.40 4.89 -9.15
N LEU A 17 -18.35 5.71 -9.17
CA LEU A 17 -17.29 5.71 -8.15
C LEU A 17 -17.82 6.07 -6.77
N GLU A 18 -18.68 7.08 -6.65
CA GLU A 18 -19.29 7.48 -5.38
C GLU A 18 -20.07 6.33 -4.76
N ARG A 19 -20.97 5.67 -5.54
CA ARG A 19 -21.75 4.52 -5.05
C ARG A 19 -20.87 3.38 -4.59
N GLN A 20 -19.83 3.02 -5.36
CA GLN A 20 -18.95 1.90 -5.03
C GLN A 20 -18.08 2.20 -3.82
N LEU A 21 -17.47 3.36 -3.75
CA LEU A 21 -16.63 3.77 -2.62
C LEU A 21 -17.46 3.85 -1.33
N THR A 22 -18.71 4.35 -1.41
CA THR A 22 -19.63 4.38 -0.27
C THR A 22 -20.02 2.96 0.17
N ALA A 23 -20.30 2.05 -0.77
CA ALA A 23 -20.56 0.64 -0.47
C ALA A 23 -19.35 -0.05 0.21
N TRP A 24 -18.14 0.41 -0.05
CA TRP A 24 -16.90 -0.04 0.61
C TRP A 24 -16.60 0.71 1.92
N ASN A 25 -17.59 1.41 2.46
CA ASN A 25 -17.51 2.10 3.73
C ASN A 25 -16.52 3.28 3.78
N TYR A 26 -16.34 3.99 2.64
CA TYR A 26 -15.65 5.27 2.56
C TYR A 26 -16.64 6.44 2.59
N GLN A 27 -16.23 7.56 3.17
CA GLN A 27 -16.95 8.82 2.99
C GLN A 27 -16.42 9.50 1.73
N VAL A 28 -17.29 9.80 0.77
CA VAL A 28 -16.92 10.39 -0.52
C VAL A 28 -17.31 11.86 -0.54
N GLY A 29 -16.37 12.71 -0.93
CA GLY A 29 -16.62 14.12 -1.26
C GLY A 29 -16.46 14.31 -2.76
N LEU A 30 -17.45 14.96 -3.39
CA LEU A 30 -17.38 15.35 -4.80
C LEU A 30 -17.00 16.82 -4.92
N ILE A 31 -16.24 17.18 -5.95
CA ILE A 31 -15.92 18.57 -6.27
C ILE A 31 -17.18 19.29 -6.76
N ARG A 32 -17.41 20.49 -6.24
CA ARG A 32 -18.53 21.36 -6.60
C ARG A 32 -18.16 22.40 -7.65
N ASP A 33 -16.94 22.95 -7.55
CA ASP A 33 -16.41 23.92 -8.53
C ASP A 33 -14.99 23.51 -8.96
N PHE A 34 -14.85 23.09 -10.21
CA PHE A 34 -13.57 22.75 -10.81
C PHE A 34 -12.62 23.94 -11.01
N ARG A 35 -13.06 25.16 -10.70
CA ARG A 35 -12.20 26.36 -10.65
C ARG A 35 -11.50 26.50 -9.32
N ASP A 36 -12.05 25.89 -8.22
CA ASP A 36 -11.49 25.94 -6.86
C ASP A 36 -11.52 24.58 -6.17
N VAL A 37 -10.79 23.62 -6.71
CA VAL A 37 -10.64 22.28 -6.10
C VAL A 37 -10.00 22.37 -4.70
N LEU A 38 -9.15 23.38 -4.44
CA LEU A 38 -8.53 23.56 -3.13
C LEU A 38 -9.51 24.00 -2.05
N GLY A 39 -10.56 24.73 -2.38
CA GLY A 39 -11.62 25.11 -1.44
C GLY A 39 -12.33 23.89 -0.89
N ASP A 40 -12.79 22.99 -1.77
CA ASP A 40 -13.41 21.73 -1.38
C ASP A 40 -12.41 20.80 -0.66
N PHE A 41 -11.17 20.72 -1.13
CA PHE A 41 -10.11 19.95 -0.49
C PHE A 41 -9.88 20.36 0.98
N ARG A 42 -9.75 21.66 1.26
CA ARG A 42 -9.54 22.19 2.61
C ARG A 42 -10.73 21.95 3.53
N THR A 43 -11.94 22.08 2.99
CA THR A 43 -13.19 21.88 3.75
C THR A 43 -13.41 20.41 4.08
N PHE A 44 -13.20 19.54 3.10
CA PHE A 44 -13.46 18.11 3.25
C PHE A 44 -12.34 17.36 4.00
N GLN A 45 -11.10 17.87 3.93
CA GLN A 45 -9.92 17.27 4.57
C GLN A 45 -9.80 15.77 4.23
N PRO A 46 -9.58 15.40 2.98
CA PRO A 46 -9.55 14.00 2.55
C PRO A 46 -8.33 13.25 3.10
N HIS A 47 -8.46 11.93 3.17
CA HIS A 47 -7.37 11.00 3.46
C HIS A 47 -6.74 10.42 2.17
N LEU A 48 -7.44 10.57 1.05
CA LEU A 48 -6.99 10.21 -0.30
C LEU A 48 -7.74 11.03 -1.34
N VAL A 49 -7.06 11.38 -2.42
CA VAL A 49 -7.66 12.06 -3.58
C VAL A 49 -7.63 11.13 -4.78
N LEU A 50 -8.78 10.91 -5.41
CA LEU A 50 -8.89 10.38 -6.77
C LEU A 50 -8.98 11.56 -7.72
N LEU A 51 -8.05 11.67 -8.65
CA LEU A 51 -7.87 12.88 -9.44
C LEU A 51 -7.81 12.54 -10.93
N ASP A 52 -8.85 12.92 -11.66
CA ASP A 52 -8.77 12.85 -13.13
C ASP A 52 -7.78 13.86 -13.69
N ILE A 53 -7.09 13.46 -14.76
CA ILE A 53 -6.17 14.35 -15.49
C ILE A 53 -6.94 15.28 -16.41
N GLY A 54 -8.01 14.79 -17.03
CA GLY A 54 -8.76 15.48 -18.09
C GLY A 54 -9.81 16.49 -17.60
N LEU A 55 -9.53 17.25 -16.55
CA LEU A 55 -10.49 18.15 -15.93
C LEU A 55 -10.69 19.47 -16.70
N PRO A 56 -11.87 20.12 -16.59
CA PRO A 56 -12.13 21.44 -17.16
C PRO A 56 -11.31 22.53 -16.45
N TYR A 57 -11.04 23.62 -17.13
CA TYR A 57 -10.29 24.82 -16.71
C TYR A 57 -8.82 24.57 -16.41
N ARG A 58 -8.50 23.65 -15.50
CA ARG A 58 -7.14 23.25 -15.11
C ARG A 58 -7.07 21.74 -15.02
N ASN A 59 -6.06 21.15 -15.65
CA ASN A 59 -5.88 19.70 -15.64
C ASN A 59 -5.50 19.15 -14.24
N GLY A 60 -5.61 17.83 -14.06
CA GLY A 60 -5.31 17.19 -12.80
C GLY A 60 -3.87 17.38 -12.31
N TYR A 61 -2.91 17.54 -13.24
CA TYR A 61 -1.52 17.82 -12.86
C TYR A 61 -1.36 19.14 -12.11
N HIS A 62 -2.03 20.20 -12.59
CA HIS A 62 -2.05 21.47 -11.89
C HIS A 62 -2.61 21.34 -10.48
N TRP A 63 -3.73 20.62 -10.31
CA TRP A 63 -4.31 20.43 -8.98
C TRP A 63 -3.44 19.55 -8.07
N CYS A 64 -2.73 18.56 -8.61
CA CYS A 64 -1.75 17.80 -7.86
C CYS A 64 -0.64 18.70 -7.31
N GLU A 65 -0.04 19.56 -8.12
CA GLU A 65 0.99 20.52 -7.69
C GLU A 65 0.46 21.47 -6.60
N GLU A 66 -0.76 22.02 -6.76
CA GLU A 66 -1.37 22.90 -5.76
C GLU A 66 -1.65 22.19 -4.44
N ILE A 67 -2.17 20.94 -4.49
CA ILE A 67 -2.38 20.13 -3.29
C ILE A 67 -1.03 19.82 -2.62
N ARG A 68 0.01 19.50 -3.38
CA ARG A 68 1.34 19.17 -2.83
C ARG A 68 2.01 20.34 -2.09
N LYS A 69 1.67 21.59 -2.41
CA LYS A 69 2.15 22.76 -1.65
C LYS A 69 1.63 22.80 -0.22
N ILE A 70 0.50 22.14 0.06
CA ILE A 70 -0.20 22.23 1.35
C ILE A 70 -0.42 20.88 2.04
N SER A 71 -0.26 19.75 1.32
CA SER A 71 -0.57 18.42 1.87
C SER A 71 0.28 17.31 1.23
N LYS A 72 0.53 16.26 2.02
CA LYS A 72 1.12 14.98 1.59
C LYS A 72 0.07 13.88 1.43
N VAL A 73 -1.21 14.22 1.38
CA VAL A 73 -2.30 13.25 1.17
C VAL A 73 -2.04 12.42 -0.09
N PRO A 74 -2.26 11.10 -0.08
CA PRO A 74 -2.07 10.28 -1.27
C PRO A 74 -3.01 10.70 -2.40
N ILE A 75 -2.46 10.77 -3.62
CA ILE A 75 -3.18 11.11 -4.85
C ILE A 75 -3.06 9.94 -5.82
N LEU A 76 -4.21 9.36 -6.19
CA LEU A 76 -4.34 8.39 -7.26
C LEU A 76 -4.89 9.09 -8.50
N PHE A 77 -4.08 9.14 -9.56
CA PHE A 77 -4.54 9.67 -10.83
C PHE A 77 -5.44 8.69 -11.57
N LEU A 78 -6.53 9.21 -12.12
CA LEU A 78 -7.39 8.53 -13.09
C LEU A 78 -7.11 9.16 -14.47
N SER A 79 -6.94 8.37 -15.54
CA SER A 79 -6.61 8.93 -16.84
C SER A 79 -7.16 8.08 -17.98
N SER A 80 -7.73 8.74 -18.98
CA SER A 80 -8.12 8.13 -20.27
C SER A 80 -6.95 7.93 -21.24
N ALA A 81 -5.76 8.47 -20.92
CA ALA A 81 -4.58 8.36 -21.77
C ALA A 81 -3.61 7.30 -21.23
N SER A 82 -3.43 6.23 -22.00
CA SER A 82 -2.51 5.13 -21.72
C SER A 82 -1.06 5.42 -22.11
N ASP A 83 -0.72 6.66 -22.46
CA ASP A 83 0.62 7.03 -22.91
C ASP A 83 1.62 7.02 -21.76
N ASN A 84 2.74 6.35 -21.96
CA ASN A 84 3.86 6.28 -20.99
C ASN A 84 4.32 7.66 -20.50
N LEU A 85 4.17 8.70 -21.30
CA LEU A 85 4.47 10.09 -20.91
C LEU A 85 3.58 10.59 -19.77
N ASN A 86 2.29 10.25 -19.77
CA ASN A 86 1.36 10.67 -18.73
C ASN A 86 1.64 9.96 -17.39
N ILE A 87 2.06 8.70 -17.41
CA ILE A 87 2.48 7.96 -16.21
C ILE A 87 3.74 8.60 -15.61
N ILE A 88 4.73 8.92 -16.45
CA ILE A 88 5.99 9.56 -16.01
C ILE A 88 5.71 10.94 -15.43
N MET A 89 4.84 11.74 -16.06
CA MET A 89 4.45 13.07 -15.57
C MET A 89 3.69 12.96 -14.23
N ALA A 90 2.74 12.04 -14.10
CA ALA A 90 1.99 11.84 -12.86
C ALA A 90 2.91 11.54 -11.66
N VAL A 91 3.91 10.68 -11.85
CA VAL A 91 4.90 10.33 -10.82
C VAL A 91 5.82 11.51 -10.50
N ASN A 92 6.33 12.22 -11.52
CA ASN A 92 7.24 13.36 -11.32
C ASN A 92 6.58 14.56 -10.64
N LEU A 93 5.27 14.75 -10.81
CA LEU A 93 4.50 15.83 -10.22
C LEU A 93 3.94 15.50 -8.83
N GLY A 94 4.34 14.35 -8.27
CA GLY A 94 4.03 13.97 -6.90
C GLY A 94 2.75 13.13 -6.72
N GLY A 95 2.24 12.52 -7.79
CA GLY A 95 1.22 11.46 -7.68
C GLY A 95 1.81 10.20 -7.04
N ASP A 96 1.01 9.51 -6.26
CA ASP A 96 1.45 8.30 -5.55
C ASP A 96 1.15 7.02 -6.32
N ASP A 97 0.17 7.06 -7.23
CA ASP A 97 -0.17 5.96 -8.13
C ASP A 97 -1.02 6.45 -9.31
N PHE A 98 -1.28 5.55 -10.26
CA PHE A 98 -1.99 5.84 -11.50
C PHE A 98 -2.92 4.68 -11.86
N LEU A 99 -4.09 5.00 -12.47
CA LEU A 99 -5.05 4.03 -12.97
C LEU A 99 -5.63 4.49 -14.32
N ALA A 100 -5.38 3.70 -15.37
CA ALA A 100 -5.87 4.00 -16.71
C ALA A 100 -7.36 3.65 -16.86
N LYS A 101 -8.14 4.55 -17.50
CA LYS A 101 -9.53 4.31 -17.92
C LYS A 101 -9.54 3.56 -19.29
N PRO A 102 -10.42 2.55 -19.48
CA PRO A 102 -11.35 2.00 -18.52
C PRO A 102 -10.67 1.08 -17.51
N PHE A 103 -11.10 1.08 -16.26
CA PHE A 103 -10.51 0.28 -15.19
C PHE A 103 -11.53 -0.63 -14.49
N ASP A 104 -11.03 -1.71 -13.91
CA ASP A 104 -11.81 -2.57 -13.03
C ASP A 104 -11.93 -1.95 -11.64
N LEU A 105 -13.13 -1.96 -11.06
CA LEU A 105 -13.41 -1.39 -9.74
C LEU A 105 -12.66 -2.10 -8.61
N ASN A 106 -12.40 -3.42 -8.75
CA ASN A 106 -11.60 -4.14 -7.75
C ASN A 106 -10.13 -3.72 -7.79
N VAL A 107 -9.59 -3.40 -8.97
CA VAL A 107 -8.24 -2.83 -9.11
C VAL A 107 -8.18 -1.45 -8.47
N LEU A 108 -9.19 -0.60 -8.69
CA LEU A 108 -9.30 0.70 -8.01
C LEU A 108 -9.31 0.53 -6.49
N LEU A 109 -10.15 -0.38 -5.97
CA LEU A 109 -10.24 -0.65 -4.53
C LEU A 109 -8.89 -1.10 -3.95
N ALA A 110 -8.21 -2.03 -4.62
CA ALA A 110 -6.91 -2.52 -4.17
C ALA A 110 -5.86 -1.38 -4.08
N LYS A 111 -5.84 -0.48 -5.09
CA LYS A 111 -4.96 0.71 -5.09
C LYS A 111 -5.32 1.71 -3.99
N VAL A 112 -6.61 2.01 -3.81
CA VAL A 112 -7.11 2.89 -2.73
C VAL A 112 -6.69 2.35 -1.37
N GLN A 113 -6.92 1.06 -1.10
CA GLN A 113 -6.53 0.42 0.16
C GLN A 113 -5.01 0.47 0.38
N ALA A 114 -4.21 0.20 -0.67
CA ALA A 114 -2.76 0.25 -0.58
C ALA A 114 -2.23 1.66 -0.30
N LEU A 115 -2.83 2.69 -0.91
CA LEU A 115 -2.46 4.09 -0.69
C LEU A 115 -2.85 4.56 0.71
N LEU A 116 -4.08 4.28 1.15
CA LEU A 116 -4.54 4.63 2.49
C LEU A 116 -3.70 3.97 3.57
N ARG A 117 -3.38 2.68 3.42
CA ARG A 117 -2.49 1.95 4.34
C ARG A 117 -1.11 2.63 4.40
N ARG A 118 -0.48 2.92 3.26
CA ARG A 118 0.84 3.59 3.23
C ARG A 118 0.83 4.98 3.87
N ALA A 119 -0.26 5.75 3.71
CA ALA A 119 -0.32 7.12 4.19
C ALA A 119 -0.77 7.25 5.64
N HIS A 120 -1.60 6.33 6.13
CA HIS A 120 -2.27 6.46 7.43
C HIS A 120 -1.82 5.42 8.45
N ASP A 121 -1.19 4.31 8.03
CA ASP A 121 -0.52 3.39 8.96
C ASP A 121 0.82 3.95 9.49
N PHE A 122 1.31 5.07 8.92
CA PHE A 122 2.45 5.82 9.50
C PHE A 122 2.07 6.67 10.74
N GLY A 123 0.82 6.69 11.17
CA GLY A 123 0.33 7.54 12.27
C GLY A 123 -0.21 6.83 13.51
N ALA A 124 -0.53 5.54 13.42
CA ALA A 124 -0.52 4.68 14.60
C ALA A 124 0.85 4.00 14.63
N PRO A 125 1.56 3.88 15.76
CA PRO A 125 2.64 2.93 15.83
C PRO A 125 1.97 1.60 15.50
N GLU A 126 2.20 1.06 14.28
CA GLU A 126 2.08 -0.39 14.12
C GLU A 126 2.83 -0.96 15.33
N PRO A 127 2.26 -1.95 16.04
CA PRO A 127 3.05 -2.64 17.07
C PRO A 127 4.35 -2.98 16.37
N ALA A 128 5.43 -2.30 16.80
CA ALA A 128 6.70 -2.31 16.09
C ALA A 128 6.93 -3.75 15.67
N LEU A 129 7.16 -3.98 14.35
CA LEU A 129 7.34 -5.34 13.84
C LEU A 129 8.62 -5.87 14.48
N GLU A 130 8.51 -6.05 15.78
CA GLU A 130 9.60 -6.33 16.71
C GLU A 130 9.35 -7.63 17.44
N TYR A 131 10.38 -8.44 17.50
CA TYR A 131 10.43 -9.60 18.35
C TYR A 131 11.86 -9.86 18.81
N ARG A 132 12.05 -10.09 20.12
CA ARG A 132 13.36 -10.35 20.75
C ARG A 132 14.42 -9.27 20.44
N GLY A 133 14.01 -8.01 20.37
CA GLY A 133 14.89 -6.87 20.05
C GLY A 133 15.27 -6.72 18.58
N ALA A 134 14.73 -7.56 17.70
CA ALA A 134 14.88 -7.42 16.26
C ALA A 134 13.70 -6.62 15.70
N ILE A 135 13.99 -5.50 15.02
CA ILE A 135 12.99 -4.57 14.45
C ILE A 135 13.03 -4.69 12.93
N LEU A 136 11.92 -5.07 12.31
CA LEU A 136 11.79 -5.10 10.86
C LEU A 136 11.44 -3.71 10.31
N ASP A 137 12.19 -3.26 9.33
CA ASP A 137 11.89 -2.11 8.48
C ASP A 137 11.45 -2.62 7.09
N PRO A 138 10.14 -2.74 6.82
CA PRO A 138 9.65 -3.26 5.53
C PRO A 138 9.98 -2.34 4.35
N ALA A 139 10.01 -1.02 4.58
CA ALA A 139 10.29 -0.04 3.51
C ALA A 139 11.74 -0.14 3.03
N ALA A 140 12.66 -0.41 3.94
CA ALA A 140 14.08 -0.58 3.63
C ALA A 140 14.46 -2.04 3.32
N ALA A 141 13.51 -2.99 3.38
CA ALA A 141 13.73 -4.44 3.31
C ALA A 141 14.90 -4.87 4.20
N ALA A 142 14.86 -4.47 5.47
CA ALA A 142 15.96 -4.69 6.41
C ALA A 142 15.46 -5.04 7.81
N LEU A 143 16.23 -5.87 8.52
CA LEU A 143 16.05 -6.16 9.95
C LEU A 143 17.17 -5.48 10.74
N LEU A 144 16.80 -4.75 11.78
CA LEU A 144 17.73 -4.12 12.72
C LEU A 144 17.81 -4.99 13.97
N TYR A 145 19.01 -5.43 14.33
CA TYR A 145 19.27 -6.21 15.54
C TYR A 145 20.68 -6.01 16.08
N GLY A 146 20.81 -5.77 17.37
CA GLY A 146 22.11 -5.57 18.02
C GLY A 146 22.96 -4.44 17.41
N GLY A 147 22.33 -3.36 16.93
CA GLY A 147 22.99 -2.27 16.22
C GLY A 147 23.45 -2.60 14.78
N ARG A 148 23.13 -3.79 14.27
CA ARG A 148 23.45 -4.22 12.90
C ARG A 148 22.23 -4.18 12.02
N ARG A 149 22.42 -3.89 10.72
CA ARG A 149 21.39 -3.93 9.69
C ARG A 149 21.60 -5.17 8.81
N LEU A 150 20.58 -6.01 8.77
CA LEU A 150 20.52 -7.23 7.97
C LEU A 150 19.63 -6.98 6.74
N SER A 151 20.19 -6.97 5.55
CA SER A 151 19.43 -6.80 4.31
C SER A 151 18.65 -8.07 3.96
N LEU A 152 17.38 -7.89 3.62
CA LEU A 152 16.46 -8.96 3.25
C LEU A 152 16.11 -8.85 1.75
N THR A 153 15.86 -9.99 1.11
CA THR A 153 15.18 -9.97 -0.19
C THR A 153 13.71 -9.61 -0.02
N LYS A 154 13.03 -9.24 -1.10
CA LYS A 154 11.57 -8.93 -1.08
C LYS A 154 10.77 -10.05 -0.41
N ASN A 155 11.02 -11.31 -0.81
CA ASN A 155 10.29 -12.46 -0.28
C ASN A 155 10.63 -12.73 1.20
N GLU A 156 11.89 -12.65 1.60
CA GLU A 156 12.31 -12.79 3.00
C GLU A 156 11.68 -11.73 3.89
N CYS A 157 11.68 -10.47 3.43
CA CYS A 157 11.07 -9.36 4.15
C CYS A 157 9.55 -9.59 4.33
N ARG A 158 8.84 -10.00 3.28
CA ARG A 158 7.40 -10.23 3.31
C ARG A 158 7.00 -11.41 4.18
N ILE A 159 7.76 -12.51 4.13
CA ILE A 159 7.57 -13.65 5.02
C ILE A 159 7.73 -13.21 6.47
N LEU A 160 8.82 -12.50 6.78
CA LEU A 160 9.10 -12.04 8.14
C LEU A 160 8.05 -11.05 8.64
N GLN A 161 7.63 -10.12 7.79
CA GLN A 161 6.55 -9.17 8.08
C GLN A 161 5.25 -9.91 8.45
N THR A 162 4.80 -10.83 7.59
CA THR A 162 3.55 -11.59 7.84
C THR A 162 3.60 -12.38 9.13
N LEU A 163 4.76 -12.95 9.46
CA LEU A 163 4.94 -13.71 10.70
C LEU A 163 4.97 -12.79 11.95
N LEU A 164 5.56 -11.59 11.84
CA LEU A 164 5.59 -10.61 12.92
C LEU A 164 4.23 -9.95 13.16
N GLU A 165 3.45 -9.65 12.10
CA GLU A 165 2.07 -9.17 12.19
C GLU A 165 1.17 -10.16 12.94
N GLN A 166 1.45 -11.45 12.82
CA GLN A 166 0.72 -12.52 13.47
C GLN A 166 1.51 -13.20 14.60
N LYS A 167 2.37 -12.44 15.29
CA LYS A 167 3.20 -12.93 16.40
C LYS A 167 2.38 -13.74 17.41
N GLY A 168 2.89 -14.90 17.81
CA GLY A 168 2.22 -15.84 18.71
C GLY A 168 1.21 -16.78 18.03
N LYS A 169 0.82 -16.52 16.79
CA LYS A 169 -0.10 -17.36 16.02
C LYS A 169 0.64 -18.19 14.97
N ILE A 170 0.04 -19.33 14.59
CA ILE A 170 0.55 -20.13 13.47
C ILE A 170 0.03 -19.51 12.18
N VAL A 171 0.93 -19.15 11.26
CA VAL A 171 0.60 -18.68 9.93
C VAL A 171 0.71 -19.86 8.97
N SER A 172 -0.38 -20.15 8.26
CA SER A 172 -0.41 -21.28 7.32
C SER A 172 0.49 -21.05 6.11
N ARG A 173 0.88 -22.13 5.43
CA ARG A 173 1.69 -22.06 4.21
C ARG A 173 0.93 -21.33 3.09
N GLU A 174 -0.38 -21.60 2.98
CA GLU A 174 -1.26 -20.93 2.00
C GLU A 174 -1.29 -19.41 2.24
N THR A 175 -1.44 -18.98 3.50
CA THR A 175 -1.43 -17.55 3.85
C THR A 175 -0.13 -16.88 3.44
N LEU A 176 1.02 -17.53 3.71
CA LEU A 176 2.32 -16.99 3.30
C LEU A 176 2.49 -16.96 1.79
N MET A 177 2.07 -17.99 1.07
CA MET A 177 2.11 -18.03 -0.39
C MET A 177 1.20 -16.95 -0.99
N GLN A 178 -0.02 -16.79 -0.50
CA GLN A 178 -0.95 -15.74 -0.94
C GLN A 178 -0.35 -14.35 -0.78
N ARG A 179 0.27 -14.07 0.37
CA ARG A 179 0.97 -12.80 0.61
C ARG A 179 2.17 -12.56 -0.32
N LEU A 180 2.83 -13.61 -0.77
CA LEU A 180 3.93 -13.53 -1.73
C LEU A 180 3.41 -13.33 -3.17
N TRP A 181 2.27 -13.92 -3.55
CA TRP A 181 1.65 -13.76 -4.88
C TRP A 181 1.13 -12.34 -5.15
N GLU A 182 0.72 -11.60 -4.11
CA GLU A 182 0.32 -10.20 -4.24
C GLU A 182 1.43 -9.29 -4.84
N THR A 183 2.63 -9.83 -5.09
CA THR A 183 3.80 -9.09 -5.60
C THR A 183 4.45 -9.67 -6.86
N ASP A 184 3.68 -10.21 -7.80
CA ASP A 184 4.15 -10.74 -9.10
C ASP A 184 5.09 -11.95 -9.07
N SER A 185 5.22 -12.67 -7.95
CA SER A 185 6.06 -13.87 -7.88
C SER A 185 5.21 -15.09 -7.62
N TYR A 186 5.00 -15.92 -8.65
CA TYR A 186 4.47 -17.27 -8.42
C TYR A 186 5.44 -18.05 -7.54
N VAL A 187 5.04 -18.30 -6.29
CA VAL A 187 5.83 -19.03 -5.29
C VAL A 187 5.07 -20.31 -4.97
N ASP A 188 5.65 -21.45 -5.32
CA ASP A 188 5.15 -22.76 -4.91
C ASP A 188 5.61 -23.11 -3.47
N GLU A 189 5.12 -24.22 -2.93
CA GLU A 189 5.50 -24.68 -1.59
C GLU A 189 7.00 -24.93 -1.41
N ASN A 190 7.69 -25.37 -2.46
CA ASN A 190 9.12 -25.61 -2.41
C ASN A 190 9.88 -24.29 -2.33
N ALA A 191 9.48 -23.31 -3.12
CA ALA A 191 10.06 -21.96 -3.10
C ALA A 191 9.83 -21.28 -1.74
N LEU A 192 8.64 -21.41 -1.13
CA LEU A 192 8.38 -20.93 0.23
C LEU A 192 9.35 -21.59 1.24
N THR A 193 9.50 -22.91 1.19
CA THR A 193 10.39 -23.66 2.08
C THR A 193 11.85 -23.20 1.96
N VAL A 194 12.32 -22.97 0.73
CA VAL A 194 13.68 -22.47 0.45
C VAL A 194 13.86 -21.04 1.00
N ASN A 195 12.87 -20.16 0.78
CA ASN A 195 12.95 -18.78 1.29
C ASN A 195 12.96 -18.74 2.83
N VAL A 196 12.14 -19.54 3.51
CA VAL A 196 12.15 -19.65 4.97
C VAL A 196 13.49 -20.20 5.48
N ALA A 197 14.06 -21.21 4.81
CA ALA A 197 15.37 -21.76 5.19
C ALA A 197 16.50 -20.73 5.05
N ARG A 198 16.50 -19.95 3.95
CA ARG A 198 17.47 -18.86 3.74
C ARG A 198 17.31 -17.75 4.80
N LEU A 199 16.07 -17.36 5.09
CA LEU A 199 15.77 -16.36 6.12
C LEU A 199 16.28 -16.82 7.49
N ARG A 200 16.03 -18.08 7.89
CA ARG A 200 16.55 -18.63 9.14
C ARG A 200 18.06 -18.53 9.24
N ARG A 201 18.80 -18.96 8.21
CA ARG A 201 20.26 -18.86 8.20
C ARG A 201 20.76 -17.42 8.40
N LYS A 202 20.08 -16.46 7.78
CA LYS A 202 20.41 -15.04 7.97
C LYS A 202 20.16 -14.59 9.41
N LEU A 203 19.04 -14.98 10.00
CA LEU A 203 18.69 -14.65 11.39
C LEU A 203 19.65 -15.30 12.38
N GLU A 204 19.97 -16.58 12.22
CA GLU A 204 20.95 -17.31 13.03
C GLU A 204 22.36 -16.69 12.92
N GLY A 205 22.79 -16.31 11.72
CA GLY A 205 24.05 -15.59 11.50
C GLY A 205 24.11 -14.20 12.14
N ALA A 206 22.96 -13.62 12.47
CA ALA A 206 22.83 -12.37 13.23
C ALA A 206 22.70 -12.59 14.76
N GLY A 207 22.62 -13.86 15.23
CA GLY A 207 22.42 -14.22 16.64
C GLY A 207 20.97 -14.39 17.06
N LEU A 208 20.05 -14.50 16.10
CA LEU A 208 18.62 -14.75 16.32
C LEU A 208 18.30 -16.23 16.08
N GLU A 209 18.77 -17.09 16.99
CA GLU A 209 18.50 -18.53 16.94
C GLU A 209 17.02 -18.83 17.24
N ASP A 210 16.48 -19.85 16.57
CA ASP A 210 15.07 -20.30 16.71
C ASP A 210 14.02 -19.20 16.56
N PHE A 211 14.31 -18.16 15.76
CA PHE A 211 13.43 -17.03 15.58
C PHE A 211 12.11 -17.40 14.88
N ILE A 212 12.16 -18.35 13.95
CA ILE A 212 10.99 -18.86 13.23
C ILE A 212 10.84 -20.35 13.51
N ALA A 213 9.77 -20.73 14.20
CA ALA A 213 9.43 -22.12 14.47
C ALA A 213 8.59 -22.74 13.34
N THR A 214 8.87 -24.01 12.99
CA THR A 214 7.98 -24.80 12.12
C THR A 214 6.95 -25.55 12.96
N LYS A 215 5.68 -25.44 12.61
CA LYS A 215 4.60 -26.28 13.12
C LYS A 215 4.23 -27.29 12.04
N LYS A 216 4.68 -28.53 12.24
CA LYS A 216 4.56 -29.60 11.24
C LYS A 216 3.12 -29.75 10.74
N GLY A 217 2.93 -29.71 9.41
CA GLY A 217 1.61 -29.80 8.76
C GLY A 217 0.73 -28.55 8.88
N MET A 218 1.13 -27.52 9.62
CA MET A 218 0.31 -26.32 9.86
C MET A 218 0.92 -25.04 9.28
N GLY A 219 2.25 -24.87 9.34
CA GLY A 219 2.91 -23.65 8.85
C GLY A 219 4.07 -23.21 9.74
N TYR A 220 4.21 -21.88 9.89
CA TYR A 220 5.32 -21.26 10.62
C TYR A 220 4.80 -20.29 11.69
N ARG A 221 5.62 -20.03 12.73
CA ARG A 221 5.28 -19.13 13.83
C ARG A 221 6.51 -18.36 14.32
N ILE A 222 6.32 -17.12 14.74
CA ILE A 222 7.25 -16.32 15.55
C ILE A 222 6.61 -16.09 16.91
N GLY A 223 7.37 -16.28 17.97
CA GLY A 223 6.88 -16.20 19.34
C GLY A 223 6.17 -17.47 19.81
N GLU A 224 5.86 -17.53 21.10
CA GLU A 224 5.11 -18.61 21.76
C GLU A 224 3.60 -18.38 21.70
#